data_06e1799510df0ec67f479550cbc01cbf
#
_entry.id   06e1799510df0ec67f479550cbc01cbf
#
_cell.length_a   1.000
_cell.length_b   1.000
_cell.length_c   1.000
_cell.angle_alpha   90.00
_cell.angle_beta   90.00
_cell.angle_gamma   90.00
#
_symmetry.space_group_name_H-M   'P 1'
#
loop_
_entity.id
_entity.type
_entity.pdbx_description
1 polymer ?
#
loop_
_entity_poly.entity_id
_entity_poly.type
_entity_poly.pdbx_seq_one_letter_code
_entity_poly.pdbx_strand_id
1 'polypeptide(L)'
;ESYDLVIANHVLFYCDNLEKVCKEVRRVLKPGGRFLCSTYGNSHMKEISQLVSRFDERIVLSANKLYEKFGRENGAQVLEPWFSRVEWISYEDSLLVSDPEPLISYILSCHGNQNRYLLDHYKEFRSFVKKKTEKGLHITKDAGIFICNY
;
A
#
# COMPACT_ATOMS: atom_id res chain seq x y z
N GLU A 1 19.19 0.23 24.25
CA GLU A 1 18.22 -0.88 24.38
C GLU A 1 17.16 -0.52 25.41
N SER A 2 15.95 -0.19 24.96
CA SER A 2 14.90 0.34 25.85
C SER A 2 13.53 -0.26 25.61
N TYR A 3 13.30 -0.86 24.42
CA TYR A 3 11.98 -1.31 24.00
C TYR A 3 11.93 -2.81 23.72
N ASP A 4 10.85 -3.44 24.14
CA ASP A 4 10.56 -4.84 23.83
C ASP A 4 9.89 -4.99 22.45
N LEU A 5 9.27 -3.89 21.98
CA LEU A 5 8.55 -3.84 20.71
C LEU A 5 8.69 -2.46 20.06
N VAL A 6 8.99 -2.45 18.76
CA VAL A 6 8.90 -1.28 17.89
C VAL A 6 7.91 -1.57 16.77
N ILE A 7 7.04 -0.61 16.45
CA ILE A 7 6.03 -0.76 15.40
C ILE A 7 6.17 0.39 14.39
N ALA A 8 6.15 0.04 13.09
CA ALA A 8 6.17 0.99 11.98
C ALA A 8 5.07 0.64 10.97
N ASN A 9 3.88 1.24 11.11
CA ASN A 9 2.75 0.94 10.26
C ASN A 9 2.71 1.84 9.03
N HIS A 10 2.85 1.24 7.82
CA HIS A 10 2.77 1.91 6.52
C HIS A 10 3.63 3.19 6.44
N VAL A 11 4.87 3.15 6.93
CA VAL A 11 5.74 4.33 7.04
C VAL A 11 7.12 4.13 6.43
N LEU A 12 7.65 2.91 6.36
CA LEU A 12 9.02 2.67 5.93
C LEU A 12 9.31 3.15 4.50
N PHE A 13 8.36 3.04 3.61
CA PHE A 13 8.50 3.53 2.23
C PHE A 13 8.59 5.07 2.12
N TYR A 14 8.34 5.81 3.19
CA TYR A 14 8.58 7.26 3.25
C TYR A 14 9.96 7.63 3.78
N CYS A 15 10.70 6.66 4.33
CA CYS A 15 12.02 6.91 4.86
C CYS A 15 13.07 7.00 3.75
N ASP A 16 13.95 8.00 3.79
CA ASP A 16 14.97 8.18 2.76
C ASP A 16 16.09 7.15 2.84
N ASN A 17 16.39 6.66 4.05
CA ASN A 17 17.46 5.70 4.29
C ASN A 17 17.00 4.58 5.21
N LEU A 18 16.59 3.46 4.61
CA LEU A 18 16.08 2.27 5.33
C LEU A 18 17.17 1.59 6.18
N GLU A 19 18.43 1.61 5.74
CA GLU A 19 19.56 1.09 6.52
C GLU A 19 19.70 1.83 7.85
N LYS A 20 19.65 3.16 7.82
CA LYS A 20 19.70 3.99 9.02
C LYS A 20 18.52 3.71 9.96
N VAL A 21 17.32 3.53 9.39
CA VAL A 21 16.13 3.17 10.17
C VAL A 21 16.31 1.82 10.86
N CYS A 22 16.74 0.79 10.14
CA CYS A 22 16.99 -0.53 10.72
C CYS A 22 18.05 -0.51 11.82
N LYS A 23 19.14 0.26 11.63
CA LYS A 23 20.16 0.47 12.66
C LYS A 23 19.59 1.09 13.93
N GLU A 24 18.76 2.13 13.80
CA GLU A 24 18.15 2.80 14.95
C GLU A 24 17.12 1.90 15.65
N VAL A 25 16.27 1.18 14.89
CA VAL A 25 15.35 0.19 15.47
C VAL A 25 16.14 -0.85 16.27
N ARG A 26 17.20 -1.39 15.69
CA ARG A 26 18.07 -2.36 16.34
C ARG A 26 18.73 -1.81 17.61
N ARG A 27 19.18 -0.55 17.58
CA ARG A 27 19.82 0.12 18.72
C ARG A 27 18.88 0.26 19.91
N VAL A 28 17.60 0.50 19.67
CA VAL A 28 16.62 0.75 20.74
C VAL A 28 15.92 -0.53 21.22
N LEU A 29 15.89 -1.60 20.43
CA LEU A 29 15.34 -2.88 20.85
C LEU A 29 16.22 -3.56 21.87
N LYS A 30 15.59 -4.20 22.85
CA LYS A 30 16.24 -5.13 23.78
C LYS A 30 16.56 -6.47 23.08
N PRO A 31 17.55 -7.23 23.57
CA PRO A 31 17.72 -8.63 23.18
C PRO A 31 16.41 -9.39 23.34
N GLY A 32 16.00 -10.13 22.27
CA GLY A 32 14.69 -10.82 22.22
C GLY A 32 13.49 -9.92 21.91
N GLY A 33 13.69 -8.63 21.73
CA GLY A 33 12.66 -7.70 21.30
C GLY A 33 12.25 -7.91 19.84
N ARG A 34 11.13 -7.33 19.44
CA ARG A 34 10.55 -7.48 18.09
C ARG A 34 10.32 -6.16 17.39
N PHE A 35 10.54 -6.17 16.08
CA PHE A 35 10.13 -5.09 15.19
C PHE A 35 9.01 -5.56 14.29
N LEU A 36 7.90 -4.83 14.28
CA LEU A 36 6.75 -5.08 13.43
C LEU A 36 6.63 -3.92 12.42
N CYS A 37 6.61 -4.23 11.12
CA CYS A 37 6.40 -3.19 10.12
C CYS A 37 5.43 -3.66 9.04
N SER A 38 4.37 -2.89 8.82
CA SER A 38 3.38 -3.17 7.81
C SER A 38 3.66 -2.44 6.51
N THR A 39 3.30 -3.09 5.40
CA THR A 39 3.37 -2.54 4.06
C THR A 39 2.40 -3.26 3.12
N TYR A 40 2.46 -2.94 1.85
CA TYR A 40 1.63 -3.56 0.81
C TYR A 40 2.49 -3.99 -0.39
N GLY A 41 1.93 -4.85 -1.22
CA GLY A 41 2.57 -5.36 -2.42
C GLY A 41 2.08 -4.70 -3.70
N ASN A 42 2.63 -5.13 -4.81
CA ASN A 42 2.35 -4.60 -6.15
C ASN A 42 0.93 -4.88 -6.65
N SER A 43 0.23 -5.86 -6.06
CA SER A 43 -1.15 -6.21 -6.40
C SER A 43 -2.20 -5.45 -5.59
N HIS A 44 -1.78 -4.62 -4.62
CA HIS A 44 -2.70 -3.88 -3.75
C HIS A 44 -3.58 -2.92 -4.53
N MET A 45 -4.90 -3.15 -4.46
CA MET A 45 -5.92 -2.30 -5.10
C MET A 45 -5.74 -2.13 -6.62
N LYS A 46 -5.13 -3.10 -7.30
CA LYS A 46 -4.81 -3.05 -8.73
C LYS A 46 -6.04 -2.80 -9.61
N GLU A 47 -7.20 -3.28 -9.20
CA GLU A 47 -8.46 -3.15 -9.95
C GLU A 47 -8.90 -1.69 -10.08
N ILE A 48 -8.55 -0.82 -9.12
CA ILE A 48 -8.85 0.61 -9.19
C ILE A 48 -8.01 1.27 -10.29
N SER A 49 -6.71 0.98 -10.33
CA SER A 49 -5.83 1.47 -11.40
C SER A 49 -6.28 0.97 -12.78
N GLN A 50 -6.68 -0.31 -12.87
CA GLN A 50 -7.22 -0.88 -14.09
C GLN A 50 -8.55 -0.23 -14.50
N LEU A 51 -9.41 0.09 -13.54
CA LEU A 51 -10.68 0.76 -13.79
C LEU A 51 -10.49 2.12 -14.45
N VAL A 52 -9.64 2.97 -13.84
CA VAL A 52 -9.39 4.32 -14.38
C VAL A 52 -8.66 4.28 -15.71
N SER A 53 -7.73 3.36 -15.90
CA SER A 53 -7.01 3.17 -17.16
C SER A 53 -7.91 2.73 -18.32
N ARG A 54 -8.99 1.98 -18.02
CA ARG A 54 -10.02 1.62 -19.02
C ARG A 54 -10.92 2.78 -19.40
N PHE A 55 -11.06 3.77 -18.53
CA PHE A 55 -11.78 5.00 -18.86
C PHE A 55 -10.91 5.95 -19.66
N ASP A 56 -9.68 6.17 -19.21
CA ASP A 56 -8.66 6.97 -19.93
C ASP A 56 -7.27 6.45 -19.56
N GLU A 57 -6.55 5.92 -20.54
CA GLU A 57 -5.23 5.30 -20.37
C GLU A 57 -4.13 6.27 -19.86
N ARG A 58 -4.36 7.58 -19.98
CA ARG A 58 -3.44 8.61 -19.51
C ARG A 58 -3.49 8.81 -18.00
N ILE A 59 -4.52 8.25 -17.32
CA ILE A 59 -4.71 8.42 -15.88
C ILE A 59 -3.75 7.54 -15.10
N VAL A 60 -2.99 8.18 -14.21
CA VAL A 60 -2.12 7.55 -13.23
C VAL A 60 -2.52 8.04 -11.84
N LEU A 61 -2.97 7.14 -10.97
CA LEU A 61 -3.46 7.47 -9.63
C LEU A 61 -2.34 7.77 -8.63
N SER A 62 -1.16 7.19 -8.85
CA SER A 62 0.03 7.46 -8.03
C SER A 62 1.27 7.45 -8.92
N ALA A 63 2.00 8.55 -8.92
CA ALA A 63 3.29 8.65 -9.61
C ALA A 63 4.39 7.88 -8.86
N ASN A 64 4.23 7.68 -7.56
CA ASN A 64 5.19 7.01 -6.68
C ASN A 64 4.70 5.60 -6.36
N LYS A 65 5.42 4.61 -6.87
CA LYS A 65 5.22 3.21 -6.49
C LYS A 65 5.97 2.94 -5.17
N LEU A 66 5.37 3.34 -4.07
CA LEU A 66 5.99 3.26 -2.74
C LEU A 66 6.42 1.84 -2.36
N TYR A 67 5.67 0.82 -2.80
CA TYR A 67 6.01 -0.59 -2.59
C TYR A 67 7.33 -1.01 -3.28
N GLU A 68 7.78 -0.30 -4.30
CA GLU A 68 9.10 -0.54 -4.90
C GLU A 68 10.24 -0.11 -3.97
N LYS A 69 10.01 0.86 -3.10
CA LYS A 69 10.97 1.29 -2.09
C LYS A 69 10.99 0.36 -0.86
N PHE A 70 9.81 0.05 -0.34
CA PHE A 70 9.62 -0.93 0.73
C PHE A 70 8.23 -1.55 0.63
N GLY A 71 8.15 -2.74 0.07
CA GLY A 71 6.91 -3.48 -0.17
C GLY A 71 7.05 -4.94 0.25
N ARG A 72 5.97 -5.69 0.03
CA ARG A 72 5.94 -7.13 0.27
C ARG A 72 7.08 -7.85 -0.45
N GLU A 73 7.35 -7.50 -1.71
CA GLU A 73 8.27 -8.21 -2.59
C GLU A 73 9.75 -8.02 -2.23
N ASN A 74 10.10 -6.87 -1.65
CA ASN A 74 11.50 -6.51 -1.36
C ASN A 74 11.79 -6.27 0.12
N GLY A 75 10.76 -6.21 0.98
CA GLY A 75 10.92 -5.86 2.39
C GLY A 75 11.79 -6.84 3.16
N ALA A 76 11.69 -8.15 2.88
CA ALA A 76 12.54 -9.14 3.53
C ALA A 76 14.03 -8.87 3.27
N GLN A 77 14.43 -8.60 2.02
CA GLN A 77 15.82 -8.29 1.65
C GLN A 77 16.38 -7.07 2.38
N VAL A 78 15.51 -6.09 2.67
CA VAL A 78 15.90 -4.89 3.44
C VAL A 78 16.11 -5.20 4.92
N LEU A 79 15.32 -6.12 5.48
CA LEU A 79 15.27 -6.41 6.91
C LEU A 79 16.23 -7.51 7.36
N GLU A 80 16.43 -8.54 6.53
CA GLU A 80 17.28 -9.71 6.84
C GLU A 80 18.71 -9.38 7.27
N PRO A 81 19.41 -8.34 6.76
CA PRO A 81 20.75 -7.98 7.26
C PRO A 81 20.77 -7.51 8.71
N TRP A 82 19.62 -7.13 9.27
CA TRP A 82 19.51 -6.49 10.58
C TRP A 82 18.85 -7.34 11.65
N PHE A 83 18.05 -8.32 11.26
CA PHE A 83 17.22 -9.12 12.17
C PHE A 83 17.49 -10.63 11.96
N SER A 84 17.52 -11.37 13.05
CA SER A 84 17.85 -12.80 13.04
C SER A 84 16.76 -13.66 12.36
N ARG A 85 15.51 -13.17 12.36
CA ARG A 85 14.36 -13.80 11.70
C ARG A 85 13.44 -12.73 11.16
N VAL A 86 13.07 -12.84 9.89
CA VAL A 86 12.11 -11.98 9.22
C VAL A 86 10.99 -12.86 8.66
N GLU A 87 9.76 -12.60 9.05
CA GLU A 87 8.60 -13.37 8.65
C GLU A 87 7.51 -12.44 8.12
N TRP A 88 6.95 -12.75 6.96
CA TRP A 88 5.81 -12.04 6.40
C TRP A 88 4.50 -12.73 6.76
N ILE A 89 3.55 -11.97 7.27
CA ILE A 89 2.18 -12.42 7.49
C ILE A 89 1.24 -11.55 6.65
N SER A 90 0.56 -12.18 5.68
CA SER A 90 -0.46 -11.52 4.87
C SER A 90 -1.70 -11.22 5.71
N TYR A 91 -2.28 -10.06 5.50
CA TYR A 91 -3.63 -9.76 5.95
C TYR A 91 -4.62 -10.12 4.84
N GLU A 92 -5.28 -11.27 5.02
CA GLU A 92 -6.23 -11.80 4.04
C GLU A 92 -7.52 -10.96 4.08
N ASP A 93 -7.67 -10.06 3.11
CA ASP A 93 -8.81 -9.16 3.00
C ASP A 93 -9.09 -8.79 1.54
N SER A 94 -10.29 -8.29 1.28
CA SER A 94 -10.70 -7.73 0.01
C SER A 94 -11.85 -6.76 0.19
N LEU A 95 -12.13 -5.95 -0.83
CA LEU A 95 -13.31 -5.12 -0.85
C LEU A 95 -14.25 -5.60 -1.95
N LEU A 96 -15.56 -5.58 -1.65
CA LEU A 96 -16.60 -5.72 -2.66
C LEU A 96 -17.36 -4.39 -2.72
N VAL A 97 -17.14 -3.63 -3.79
CA VAL A 97 -17.70 -2.29 -3.96
C VAL A 97 -18.94 -2.36 -4.83
N SER A 98 -20.10 -2.07 -4.25
CA SER A 98 -21.41 -1.97 -4.95
C SER A 98 -21.92 -0.53 -5.08
N ASP A 99 -21.44 0.38 -4.23
CA ASP A 99 -21.74 1.82 -4.30
C ASP A 99 -20.59 2.55 -5.03
N PRO A 100 -20.85 3.24 -6.14
CA PRO A 100 -19.83 3.96 -6.89
C PRO A 100 -19.28 5.19 -6.16
N GLU A 101 -20.05 5.84 -5.30
CA GLU A 101 -19.71 7.16 -4.76
C GLU A 101 -18.46 7.15 -3.86
N PRO A 102 -18.30 6.19 -2.90
CA PRO A 102 -17.08 6.10 -2.12
C PRO A 102 -15.84 5.81 -2.99
N LEU A 103 -16.00 4.97 -4.02
CA LEU A 103 -14.91 4.65 -4.95
C LEU A 103 -14.48 5.86 -5.77
N ILE A 104 -15.44 6.63 -6.29
CA ILE A 104 -15.17 7.87 -7.02
C ILE A 104 -14.46 8.88 -6.12
N SER A 105 -14.95 9.08 -4.90
CA SER A 105 -14.34 9.98 -3.92
C SER A 105 -12.90 9.59 -3.61
N TYR A 106 -12.64 8.29 -3.44
CA TYR A 106 -11.29 7.76 -3.26
C TYR A 106 -10.41 8.07 -4.47
N ILE A 107 -10.86 7.77 -5.69
CA ILE A 107 -10.10 8.01 -6.93
C ILE A 107 -9.74 9.50 -7.06
N LEU A 108 -10.69 10.40 -6.82
CA LEU A 108 -10.45 11.85 -6.90
C LEU A 108 -9.49 12.36 -5.82
N SER A 109 -9.39 11.67 -4.68
CA SER A 109 -8.46 12.01 -3.59
C SER A 109 -7.02 11.52 -3.81
N CYS A 110 -6.77 10.70 -4.83
CA CYS A 110 -5.43 10.21 -5.13
C CYS A 110 -4.48 11.34 -5.56
N HIS A 111 -3.17 11.10 -5.42
CA HIS A 111 -2.12 12.09 -5.67
C HIS A 111 -1.47 11.98 -7.06
N GLY A 112 -2.23 11.46 -8.03
CA GLY A 112 -1.80 11.34 -9.42
C GLY A 112 -2.26 12.50 -10.30
N ASN A 113 -2.53 12.18 -11.57
CA ASN A 113 -3.00 13.16 -12.56
C ASN A 113 -4.51 13.04 -12.87
N GLN A 114 -5.25 12.21 -12.13
CA GLN A 114 -6.63 11.84 -12.40
C GLN A 114 -7.57 13.05 -12.51
N ASN A 115 -7.41 14.04 -11.65
CA ASN A 115 -8.31 15.21 -11.62
C ASN A 115 -8.25 16.02 -12.93
N ARG A 116 -7.10 16.06 -13.58
CA ARG A 116 -6.92 16.71 -14.88
C ARG A 116 -7.81 16.12 -15.97
N TYR A 117 -8.08 14.82 -15.92
CA TYR A 117 -8.83 14.10 -16.95
C TYR A 117 -10.26 13.78 -16.53
N LEU A 118 -10.55 13.71 -15.23
CA LEU A 118 -11.84 13.28 -14.72
C LEU A 118 -12.81 14.44 -14.43
N LEU A 119 -12.32 15.62 -14.02
CA LEU A 119 -13.22 16.70 -13.60
C LEU A 119 -14.08 17.22 -14.75
N ASP A 120 -13.51 17.38 -15.94
CA ASP A 120 -14.24 17.86 -17.13
C ASP A 120 -15.20 16.77 -17.71
N HIS A 121 -14.98 15.49 -17.35
CA HIS A 121 -15.76 14.33 -17.79
C HIS A 121 -16.42 13.60 -16.61
N TYR A 122 -16.71 14.34 -15.54
CA TYR A 122 -17.19 13.75 -14.29
C TYR A 122 -18.49 12.92 -14.45
N LYS A 123 -19.45 13.41 -15.23
CA LYS A 123 -20.72 12.71 -15.46
C LYS A 123 -20.53 11.38 -16.17
N GLU A 124 -19.69 11.37 -17.20
CA GLU A 124 -19.36 10.18 -17.97
C GLU A 124 -18.58 9.18 -17.10
N PHE A 125 -17.61 9.66 -16.33
CA PHE A 125 -16.84 8.84 -15.41
C PHE A 125 -17.73 8.22 -14.33
N ARG A 126 -18.62 9.02 -13.73
CA ARG A 126 -19.56 8.52 -12.71
C ARG A 126 -20.47 7.42 -13.27
N SER A 127 -21.00 7.62 -14.47
CA SER A 127 -21.83 6.62 -15.16
C SER A 127 -21.04 5.34 -15.47
N PHE A 128 -19.78 5.48 -15.89
CA PHE A 128 -18.87 4.36 -16.14
C PHE A 128 -18.61 3.55 -14.87
N VAL A 129 -18.24 4.21 -13.76
CA VAL A 129 -17.99 3.54 -12.47
C VAL A 129 -19.25 2.86 -11.96
N LYS A 130 -20.40 3.53 -12.01
CA LYS A 130 -21.70 2.96 -11.63
C LYS A 130 -21.95 1.63 -12.34
N LYS A 131 -21.79 1.59 -13.67
CA LYS A 131 -21.97 0.37 -14.46
C LYS A 131 -21.00 -0.75 -14.04
N LYS A 132 -19.76 -0.40 -13.64
CA LYS A 132 -18.76 -1.39 -13.21
C LYS A 132 -19.00 -1.93 -11.80
N THR A 133 -19.71 -1.18 -10.96
CA THR A 133 -20.01 -1.57 -9.58
C THR A 133 -21.40 -2.22 -9.40
N GLU A 134 -22.26 -2.20 -10.42
CA GLU A 134 -23.63 -2.76 -10.35
C GLU A 134 -23.72 -4.21 -9.85
N LYS A 135 -22.75 -5.04 -10.22
CA LYS A 135 -22.66 -6.46 -9.80
C LYS A 135 -21.64 -6.70 -8.70
N GLY A 136 -21.16 -5.63 -8.09
CA GLY A 136 -20.03 -5.66 -7.16
C GLY A 136 -18.68 -5.69 -7.89
N LEU A 137 -17.83 -4.73 -7.60
CA LEU A 137 -16.44 -4.69 -8.04
C LEU A 137 -15.56 -5.23 -6.92
N HIS A 138 -14.92 -6.37 -7.16
CA HIS A 138 -13.95 -6.92 -6.23
C HIS A 138 -12.62 -6.16 -6.34
N ILE A 139 -12.06 -5.77 -5.20
CA ILE A 139 -10.78 -5.08 -5.08
C ILE A 139 -9.85 -5.87 -4.18
N THR A 140 -8.69 -6.22 -4.71
CA THR A 140 -7.65 -6.97 -4.00
C THR A 140 -6.99 -6.11 -2.92
N LYS A 141 -6.86 -6.67 -1.72
CA LYS A 141 -6.03 -6.13 -0.64
C LYS A 141 -4.77 -6.99 -0.53
N ASP A 142 -3.65 -6.47 -1.01
CA ASP A 142 -2.34 -7.13 -0.92
C ASP A 142 -1.49 -6.38 0.12
N ALA A 143 -1.78 -6.60 1.39
CA ALA A 143 -1.13 -5.96 2.52
C ALA A 143 -0.80 -6.97 3.61
N GLY A 144 0.10 -6.61 4.50
CA GLY A 144 0.50 -7.48 5.59
C GLY A 144 1.57 -6.83 6.48
N ILE A 145 2.21 -7.67 7.27
CA ILE A 145 3.19 -7.24 8.25
C ILE A 145 4.43 -8.13 8.21
N PHE A 146 5.60 -7.52 8.27
CA PHE A 146 6.84 -8.21 8.63
C PHE A 146 6.99 -8.25 10.15
N ILE A 147 7.28 -9.43 10.67
CA ILE A 147 7.68 -9.67 12.06
C ILE A 147 9.17 -9.97 12.06
N CYS A 148 9.94 -9.12 12.71
CA CYS A 148 11.39 -9.22 12.79
C CYS A 148 11.82 -9.43 14.24
N ASN A 149 12.64 -10.45 14.48
CA ASN A 149 13.24 -10.72 15.78
C ASN A 149 14.65 -10.12 15.86
N TYR A 150 15.00 -9.63 17.04
CA TYR A 150 16.35 -9.08 17.36
C TYR A 150 17.45 -10.08 17.08
#